data_ec34d1934d7e51d392366c2305ea0270
#
_entry.id   ec34d1934d7e51d392366c2305ea0270
#
_cell.length_a   1.000
_cell.length_b   1.000
_cell.length_c   1.000
_cell.angle_alpha   90.00
_cell.angle_beta   90.00
_cell.angle_gamma   90.00
#
_symmetry.space_group_name_H-M   'P 1'
#
loop_
_entity.id
_entity.type
_entity.pdbx_description
1 polymer ?
#
loop_
_entity_poly.entity_id
_entity_poly.type
_entity_poly.pdbx_seq_one_letter_code
_entity_poly.pdbx_strand_id
1 'polypeptide(L)'
;RLKPGPKFWAVFYSALGFFQLGWPALAGSAAATLLGAYMGRMPGAPDQATQAWVASALVLAVVLILSFGGTIERMLEYFAWTMLAVVFLFLVTVNVLFVPFSHWATTFTGFFQFSGIPHPIDWGLIGALAATAGSGGIGNLTVTNWVRDKGFGMGSKVGAIPSAVGGHRIQLSRVGTVFPATPENLVRWREWLRYVHADQVWVWALFCFLGMFLNVNLATAIVPHGTDLQGLAAGAYQAQYLSLIWPGFWFLTLFNGFWILFKTQ
;
A
#
# COMPACT_ATOMS: atom_id res chain seq x y z
N ARG A 1 9.03 31.44 -5.04
CA ARG A 1 8.37 30.99 -3.79
C ARG A 1 6.86 30.99 -4.03
N LEU A 2 6.19 29.87 -3.69
CA LEU A 2 4.74 29.78 -3.80
C LEU A 2 4.05 30.65 -2.75
N LYS A 3 3.05 31.45 -3.18
CA LYS A 3 2.18 32.18 -2.24
C LYS A 3 1.20 31.18 -1.59
N PRO A 4 0.74 31.38 -0.35
CA PRO A 4 1.05 32.50 0.55
C PRO A 4 2.35 32.37 1.34
N GLY A 5 3.10 31.31 1.23
CA GLY A 5 4.43 31.17 1.81
C GLY A 5 4.66 29.84 2.53
N PRO A 6 5.92 29.56 2.97
CA PRO A 6 6.29 28.22 3.46
C PRO A 6 5.56 27.80 4.73
N LYS A 7 5.20 28.71 5.62
CA LYS A 7 4.44 28.40 6.83
C LYS A 7 3.03 27.88 6.51
N PHE A 8 2.35 28.55 5.57
CA PHE A 8 1.04 28.12 5.13
C PHE A 8 1.09 26.69 4.56
N TRP A 9 2.02 26.44 3.63
CA TRP A 9 2.13 25.14 3.00
C TRP A 9 2.51 24.04 3.98
N ALA A 10 3.37 24.34 4.96
CA ALA A 10 3.70 23.39 6.01
C ALA A 10 2.47 23.00 6.84
N VAL A 11 1.69 24.00 7.30
CA VAL A 11 0.45 23.73 8.06
C VAL A 11 -0.58 23.01 7.19
N PHE A 12 -0.77 23.46 5.95
CA PHE A 12 -1.73 22.86 5.01
C PHE A 12 -1.43 21.38 4.76
N TYR A 13 -0.18 21.04 4.42
CA TYR A 13 0.20 19.64 4.18
C TYR A 13 0.21 18.80 5.45
N SER A 14 0.54 19.37 6.60
CA SER A 14 0.44 18.66 7.88
C SER A 14 -1.02 18.35 8.23
N ALA A 15 -1.92 19.32 8.06
CA ALA A 15 -3.35 19.11 8.28
C ALA A 15 -3.92 18.10 7.28
N LEU A 16 -3.57 18.23 5.99
CA LEU A 16 -4.01 17.30 4.95
C LEU A 16 -3.51 15.87 5.25
N GLY A 17 -2.25 15.74 5.70
CA GLY A 17 -1.68 14.46 6.12
C GLY A 17 -2.43 13.85 7.31
N PHE A 18 -2.76 14.66 8.30
CA PHE A 18 -3.57 14.22 9.42
C PHE A 18 -4.96 13.73 8.97
N PHE A 19 -5.64 14.49 8.12
CA PHE A 19 -6.95 14.10 7.61
C PHE A 19 -6.92 12.88 6.69
N GLN A 20 -5.85 12.66 5.95
CA GLN A 20 -5.73 11.51 5.05
C GLN A 20 -5.22 10.24 5.75
N LEU A 21 -4.26 10.36 6.67
CA LEU A 21 -3.53 9.23 7.25
C LEU A 21 -3.77 9.06 8.76
N GLY A 22 -4.27 10.09 9.44
CA GLY A 22 -4.46 10.09 10.89
C GLY A 22 -5.69 9.31 11.39
N TRP A 23 -6.46 8.70 10.50
CA TRP A 23 -7.64 7.92 10.88
C TRP A 23 -7.26 6.48 11.21
N PRO A 24 -7.77 5.91 12.30
CA PRO A 24 -7.43 4.55 12.69
C PRO A 24 -8.12 3.46 11.82
N ALA A 25 -8.72 3.82 10.71
CA ALA A 25 -9.48 2.90 9.85
C ALA A 25 -8.61 1.74 9.33
N LEU A 26 -7.37 2.00 8.94
CA LEU A 26 -6.44 0.95 8.47
C LEU A 26 -6.06 0.01 9.61
N ALA A 27 -5.79 0.55 10.80
CA ALA A 27 -5.50 -0.27 11.99
C ALA A 27 -6.71 -1.12 12.39
N GLY A 28 -7.91 -0.56 12.33
CA GLY A 28 -9.16 -1.28 12.55
C GLY A 28 -9.37 -2.40 11.54
N SER A 29 -9.11 -2.14 10.25
CA SER A 29 -9.21 -3.15 9.20
C SER A 29 -8.16 -4.26 9.34
N ALA A 30 -6.92 -3.93 9.67
CA ALA A 30 -5.87 -4.90 9.94
C ALA A 30 -6.21 -5.79 11.15
N ALA A 31 -6.71 -5.17 12.24
CA ALA A 31 -7.16 -5.89 13.43
C ALA A 31 -8.33 -6.82 13.12
N ALA A 32 -9.32 -6.37 12.35
CA ALA A 32 -10.47 -7.19 11.95
C ALA A 32 -10.01 -8.40 11.13
N THR A 33 -9.09 -8.20 10.19
CA THR A 33 -8.56 -9.27 9.34
C THR A 33 -7.76 -10.29 10.15
N LEU A 34 -6.91 -9.81 11.06
CA LEU A 34 -6.12 -10.67 11.95
C LEU A 34 -7.01 -11.48 12.89
N LEU A 35 -7.98 -10.84 13.54
CA LEU A 35 -8.95 -11.52 14.40
C LEU A 35 -9.77 -12.53 13.60
N GLY A 36 -10.25 -12.15 12.41
CA GLY A 36 -10.98 -13.03 11.53
C GLY A 36 -10.21 -14.29 11.18
N ALA A 37 -8.90 -14.15 10.92
CA ALA A 37 -8.03 -15.28 10.65
C ALA A 37 -7.97 -16.28 11.82
N TYR A 38 -7.88 -15.79 13.06
CA TYR A 38 -7.82 -16.64 14.25
C TYR A 38 -9.19 -17.18 14.70
N MET A 39 -10.25 -16.39 14.55
CA MET A 39 -11.59 -16.75 15.03
C MET A 39 -12.33 -17.71 14.08
N GLY A 40 -11.85 -17.89 12.84
CA GLY A 40 -12.58 -18.66 11.82
C GLY A 40 -13.85 -17.97 11.29
N ARG A 41 -14.09 -16.71 11.68
CA ARG A 41 -15.19 -15.84 11.24
C ARG A 41 -14.78 -14.38 11.29
N MET A 42 -15.45 -13.53 10.52
CA MET A 42 -15.20 -12.09 10.63
C MET A 42 -15.73 -11.54 11.97
N PRO A 43 -15.00 -10.59 12.59
CA PRO A 43 -15.45 -9.93 13.82
C PRO A 43 -16.78 -9.19 13.60
N GLY A 44 -17.68 -9.31 14.56
CA GLY A 44 -18.96 -8.60 14.58
C GLY A 44 -19.07 -7.58 15.71
N ALA A 45 -20.27 -7.07 15.95
CA ALA A 45 -20.52 -6.10 16.99
C ALA A 45 -20.04 -6.53 18.41
N PRO A 46 -20.15 -7.79 18.83
CA PRO A 46 -19.64 -8.24 20.14
C PRO A 46 -18.12 -8.17 20.26
N ASP A 47 -17.40 -8.18 19.13
CA ASP A 47 -15.94 -8.27 19.11
C ASP A 47 -15.26 -6.89 19.05
N GLN A 48 -16.02 -5.80 18.99
CA GLN A 48 -15.52 -4.43 18.78
C GLN A 48 -14.47 -4.01 19.82
N ALA A 49 -14.66 -4.34 21.09
CA ALA A 49 -13.70 -4.02 22.13
C ALA A 49 -12.36 -4.74 21.91
N THR A 50 -12.41 -6.03 21.57
CA THR A 50 -11.21 -6.82 21.26
C THR A 50 -10.51 -6.31 20.00
N GLN A 51 -11.28 -5.95 18.97
CA GLN A 51 -10.74 -5.35 17.74
C GLN A 51 -10.04 -4.02 18.02
N ALA A 52 -10.61 -3.16 18.89
CA ALA A 52 -9.99 -1.90 19.26
C ALA A 52 -8.66 -2.11 20.02
N TRP A 53 -8.60 -3.08 20.93
CA TRP A 53 -7.36 -3.43 21.62
C TRP A 53 -6.29 -3.97 20.67
N VAL A 54 -6.66 -4.86 19.75
CA VAL A 54 -5.73 -5.39 18.74
C VAL A 54 -5.25 -4.27 17.82
N ALA A 55 -6.14 -3.39 17.36
CA ALA A 55 -5.76 -2.24 16.54
C ALA A 55 -4.76 -1.33 17.26
N SER A 56 -5.01 -1.04 18.54
CA SER A 56 -4.10 -0.23 19.37
C SER A 56 -2.73 -0.91 19.55
N ALA A 57 -2.73 -2.22 19.77
CA ALA A 57 -1.48 -2.99 19.88
C ALA A 57 -0.69 -2.99 18.56
N LEU A 58 -1.37 -3.09 17.41
CA LEU A 58 -0.73 -3.01 16.10
C LEU A 58 -0.10 -1.64 15.85
N VAL A 59 -0.80 -0.55 16.16
CA VAL A 59 -0.25 0.81 16.07
C VAL A 59 0.96 0.96 16.99
N LEU A 60 0.89 0.48 18.22
CA LEU A 60 2.01 0.51 19.15
C LEU A 60 3.21 -0.28 18.61
N ALA A 61 2.96 -1.45 18.02
CA ALA A 61 4.01 -2.27 17.40
C ALA A 61 4.71 -1.52 16.25
N VAL A 62 3.95 -0.84 15.39
CA VAL A 62 4.50 0.00 14.31
C VAL A 62 5.36 1.13 14.88
N VAL A 63 4.86 1.85 15.89
CA VAL A 63 5.61 2.92 16.56
C VAL A 63 6.92 2.40 17.14
N LEU A 64 6.89 1.24 17.81
CA LEU A 64 8.10 0.62 18.37
C LEU A 64 9.09 0.21 17.26
N ILE A 65 8.62 -0.44 16.20
CA ILE A 65 9.46 -0.83 15.07
C ILE A 65 10.16 0.39 14.45
N LEU A 66 9.41 1.47 14.22
CA LEU A 66 9.95 2.69 13.62
C LEU A 66 10.84 3.50 14.57
N SER A 67 10.63 3.35 15.89
CA SER A 67 11.44 4.07 16.88
C SER A 67 12.84 3.48 17.06
N PHE A 68 13.02 2.18 16.79
CA PHE A 68 14.29 1.48 16.94
C PHE A 68 14.78 0.98 15.58
N GLY A 69 16.07 1.06 15.29
CA GLY A 69 16.62 0.44 14.08
C GLY A 69 17.57 1.30 13.23
N GLY A 70 17.99 2.45 13.71
CA GLY A 70 18.98 3.32 13.06
C GLY A 70 18.40 4.30 12.05
N THR A 71 17.81 3.86 10.93
CA THR A 71 17.09 4.72 9.98
C THR A 71 15.70 4.15 9.72
N ILE A 72 14.69 5.01 9.73
CA ILE A 72 13.29 4.64 9.46
C ILE A 72 13.19 3.97 8.07
N GLU A 73 13.88 4.53 7.09
CA GLU A 73 13.90 4.06 5.72
C GLU A 73 14.34 2.60 5.59
N ARG A 74 15.42 2.20 6.25
CA ARG A 74 15.95 0.82 6.19
C ARG A 74 14.99 -0.18 6.82
N MET A 75 14.37 0.18 7.94
CA MET A 75 13.38 -0.67 8.60
C MET A 75 12.15 -0.88 7.73
N LEU A 76 11.62 0.19 7.15
CA LEU A 76 10.48 0.13 6.23
C LEU A 76 10.80 -0.70 4.98
N GLU A 77 12.01 -0.56 4.44
CA GLU A 77 12.42 -1.33 3.26
C GLU A 77 12.48 -2.82 3.55
N TYR A 78 13.17 -3.22 4.62
CA TYR A 78 13.29 -4.62 5.00
C TYR A 78 11.91 -5.27 5.23
N PHE A 79 11.04 -4.55 5.94
CA PHE A 79 9.67 -4.99 6.19
C PHE A 79 8.85 -5.10 4.90
N ALA A 80 8.97 -4.10 4.01
CA ALA A 80 8.27 -4.08 2.74
C ALA A 80 8.70 -5.21 1.80
N TRP A 81 9.97 -5.53 1.72
CA TRP A 81 10.47 -6.64 0.90
C TRP A 81 9.94 -7.99 1.40
N THR A 82 10.02 -8.23 2.71
CA THR A 82 9.51 -9.47 3.31
C THR A 82 8.02 -9.65 3.02
N MET A 83 7.25 -8.59 3.25
CA MET A 83 5.82 -8.60 3.01
C MET A 83 5.47 -8.80 1.53
N LEU A 84 6.14 -8.06 0.64
CA LEU A 84 5.92 -8.18 -0.80
C LEU A 84 6.17 -9.62 -1.27
N ALA A 85 7.25 -10.24 -0.81
CA ALA A 85 7.57 -11.63 -1.14
C ALA A 85 6.47 -12.59 -0.66
N VAL A 86 6.02 -12.45 0.58
CA VAL A 86 4.96 -13.32 1.16
C VAL A 86 3.64 -13.14 0.39
N VAL A 87 3.19 -11.89 0.20
CA VAL A 87 1.93 -11.58 -0.47
C VAL A 87 1.95 -12.06 -1.93
N PHE A 88 3.02 -11.75 -2.65
CA PHE A 88 3.12 -12.09 -4.07
C PHE A 88 3.22 -13.61 -4.26
N LEU A 89 4.03 -14.30 -3.45
CA LEU A 89 4.15 -15.75 -3.50
C LEU A 89 2.80 -16.42 -3.21
N PHE A 90 2.07 -15.96 -2.19
CA PHE A 90 0.74 -16.48 -1.89
C PHE A 90 -0.22 -16.29 -3.07
N LEU A 91 -0.32 -15.06 -3.61
CA LEU A 91 -1.23 -14.77 -4.74
C LEU A 91 -0.89 -15.58 -5.98
N VAL A 92 0.39 -15.70 -6.33
CA VAL A 92 0.80 -16.54 -7.47
C VAL A 92 0.43 -17.99 -7.21
N THR A 93 0.73 -18.52 -6.03
CA THR A 93 0.45 -19.92 -5.68
C THR A 93 -1.03 -20.24 -5.78
N VAL A 94 -1.92 -19.44 -5.17
CA VAL A 94 -3.36 -19.70 -5.21
C VAL A 94 -3.93 -19.53 -6.63
N ASN A 95 -3.43 -18.59 -7.41
CA ASN A 95 -3.84 -18.43 -8.80
C ASN A 95 -3.43 -19.63 -9.66
N VAL A 96 -2.19 -20.10 -9.54
CA VAL A 96 -1.68 -21.25 -10.32
C VAL A 96 -2.43 -22.54 -9.93
N LEU A 97 -2.72 -22.74 -8.65
CA LEU A 97 -3.35 -23.97 -8.16
C LEU A 97 -4.85 -24.02 -8.40
N PHE A 98 -5.55 -22.88 -8.32
CA PHE A 98 -7.02 -22.88 -8.25
C PHE A 98 -7.70 -22.17 -9.41
N VAL A 99 -6.98 -21.41 -10.23
CA VAL A 99 -7.58 -20.71 -11.38
C VAL A 99 -7.22 -21.42 -12.68
N PRO A 100 -8.21 -21.93 -13.45
CA PRO A 100 -7.95 -22.54 -14.75
C PRO A 100 -7.23 -21.60 -15.71
N PHE A 101 -6.27 -22.12 -16.47
CA PHE A 101 -5.44 -21.29 -17.35
C PHE A 101 -6.24 -20.54 -18.43
N SER A 102 -7.37 -21.09 -18.87
CA SER A 102 -8.29 -20.41 -19.78
C SER A 102 -8.87 -19.13 -19.18
N HIS A 103 -9.08 -19.10 -17.85
CA HIS A 103 -9.59 -17.93 -17.15
C HIS A 103 -8.59 -16.77 -17.12
N TRP A 104 -7.30 -17.07 -17.07
CA TRP A 104 -6.23 -16.04 -17.11
C TRP A 104 -6.31 -15.17 -18.37
N ALA A 105 -6.52 -15.83 -19.54
CA ALA A 105 -6.67 -15.12 -20.81
C ALA A 105 -7.92 -14.24 -20.82
N THR A 106 -9.03 -14.75 -20.30
CA THR A 106 -10.30 -14.00 -20.20
C THR A 106 -10.15 -12.79 -19.28
N THR A 107 -9.55 -12.96 -18.11
CA THR A 107 -9.28 -11.85 -17.17
C THR A 107 -8.34 -10.83 -17.79
N PHE A 108 -7.25 -11.28 -18.43
CA PHE A 108 -6.30 -10.37 -19.06
C PHE A 108 -6.95 -9.54 -20.16
N THR A 109 -7.71 -10.15 -21.06
CA THR A 109 -8.42 -9.42 -22.12
C THR A 109 -9.47 -8.48 -21.55
N GLY A 110 -10.13 -8.86 -20.45
CA GLY A 110 -11.14 -8.04 -19.77
C GLY A 110 -10.61 -6.69 -19.28
N PHE A 111 -9.33 -6.59 -18.91
CA PHE A 111 -8.70 -5.31 -18.53
C PHE A 111 -8.66 -4.28 -19.68
N PHE A 112 -8.74 -4.74 -20.92
CA PHE A 112 -8.69 -3.90 -22.12
C PHE A 112 -10.03 -3.80 -22.85
N GLN A 113 -11.08 -4.44 -22.33
CA GLN A 113 -12.42 -4.36 -22.88
C GLN A 113 -13.22 -3.30 -22.14
N PHE A 114 -13.60 -2.25 -22.85
CA PHE A 114 -14.47 -1.21 -22.33
C PHE A 114 -15.93 -1.64 -22.60
N SER A 115 -16.49 -2.40 -21.68
CA SER A 115 -17.93 -2.67 -21.64
C SER A 115 -18.65 -1.50 -20.98
N GLY A 116 -19.95 -1.34 -21.25
CA GLY A 116 -20.76 -0.25 -20.70
C GLY A 116 -20.67 -0.19 -19.16
N ILE A 117 -20.79 1.02 -18.62
CA ILE A 117 -20.77 1.23 -17.17
C ILE A 117 -22.04 0.61 -16.57
N PRO A 118 -21.92 -0.25 -15.54
CA PRO A 118 -23.07 -0.88 -14.92
C PRO A 118 -23.99 0.17 -14.29
N HIS A 119 -25.31 -0.01 -14.45
CA HIS A 119 -26.30 0.84 -13.80
C HIS A 119 -27.04 0.05 -12.72
N PRO A 120 -27.32 0.62 -11.55
CA PRO A 120 -26.96 1.97 -11.09
C PRO A 120 -25.46 2.10 -10.75
N ILE A 121 -24.90 3.30 -10.98
CA ILE A 121 -23.49 3.58 -10.67
C ILE A 121 -23.36 3.93 -9.19
N ASP A 122 -22.52 3.20 -8.46
CA ASP A 122 -22.08 3.62 -7.13
C ASP A 122 -20.90 4.61 -7.24
N TRP A 123 -21.23 5.90 -7.26
CA TRP A 123 -20.25 6.97 -7.31
C TRP A 123 -19.35 7.04 -6.07
N GLY A 124 -19.86 6.59 -4.91
CA GLY A 124 -19.07 6.49 -3.68
C GLY A 124 -17.96 5.47 -3.82
N LEU A 125 -18.27 4.28 -4.33
CA LEU A 125 -17.30 3.22 -4.58
C LEU A 125 -16.26 3.63 -5.64
N ILE A 126 -16.71 4.22 -6.76
CA ILE A 126 -15.79 4.70 -7.80
C ILE A 126 -14.87 5.80 -7.26
N GLY A 127 -15.42 6.73 -6.48
CA GLY A 127 -14.64 7.79 -5.83
C GLY A 127 -13.60 7.23 -4.85
N ALA A 128 -13.97 6.24 -4.04
CA ALA A 128 -13.06 5.57 -3.11
C ALA A 128 -11.94 4.82 -3.85
N LEU A 129 -12.27 4.08 -4.92
CA LEU A 129 -11.28 3.39 -5.75
C LEU A 129 -10.32 4.37 -6.42
N ALA A 130 -10.84 5.47 -6.99
CA ALA A 130 -10.00 6.51 -7.59
C ALA A 130 -9.09 7.20 -6.56
N ALA A 131 -9.58 7.43 -5.35
CA ALA A 131 -8.80 8.05 -4.27
C ALA A 131 -7.68 7.13 -3.74
N THR A 132 -7.86 5.82 -3.79
CA THR A 132 -6.86 4.84 -3.33
C THR A 132 -5.93 4.37 -4.44
N ALA A 133 -6.25 4.62 -5.71
CA ALA A 133 -5.43 4.24 -6.83
C ALA A 133 -4.08 4.97 -6.81
N GLY A 134 -2.98 4.22 -6.79
CA GLY A 134 -1.64 4.72 -7.04
C GLY A 134 -1.06 5.68 -6.00
N SER A 135 -1.27 5.48 -4.71
CA SER A 135 -0.73 6.35 -3.63
C SER A 135 -1.14 7.81 -3.76
N GLY A 136 -2.39 8.07 -4.11
CA GLY A 136 -2.91 9.42 -4.34
C GLY A 136 -2.64 10.42 -3.20
N GLY A 137 -2.70 11.70 -3.52
CA GLY A 137 -2.61 12.79 -2.55
C GLY A 137 -1.25 12.90 -1.87
N ILE A 138 -1.26 12.98 -0.53
CA ILE A 138 -0.06 13.21 0.28
C ILE A 138 0.92 12.02 0.27
N GLY A 139 0.47 10.82 -0.12
CA GLY A 139 1.33 9.65 -0.30
C GLY A 139 2.51 9.92 -1.24
N ASN A 140 2.32 10.75 -2.27
CA ASN A 140 3.40 11.14 -3.17
C ASN A 140 4.51 11.95 -2.47
N LEU A 141 4.19 12.69 -1.41
CA LEU A 141 5.20 13.38 -0.61
C LEU A 141 6.03 12.41 0.21
N THR A 142 5.43 11.34 0.73
CA THR A 142 6.17 10.30 1.47
C THR A 142 7.14 9.57 0.55
N VAL A 143 6.74 9.25 -0.69
CA VAL A 143 7.64 8.68 -1.71
C VAL A 143 8.81 9.62 -2.00
N THR A 144 8.57 10.92 -2.15
CA THR A 144 9.61 11.91 -2.37
C THR A 144 10.61 11.96 -1.21
N ASN A 145 10.13 11.89 0.04
CA ASN A 145 10.98 11.81 1.22
C ASN A 145 11.82 10.54 1.23
N TRP A 146 11.23 9.41 0.86
CA TRP A 146 11.94 8.14 0.81
C TRP A 146 13.04 8.14 -0.26
N VAL A 147 12.77 8.65 -1.46
CA VAL A 147 13.77 8.83 -2.53
C VAL A 147 14.94 9.71 -2.05
N ARG A 148 14.66 10.79 -1.29
CA ARG A 148 15.67 11.61 -0.65
C ARG A 148 16.49 10.80 0.36
N ASP A 149 15.84 10.06 1.24
CA ASP A 149 16.50 9.31 2.32
C ASP A 149 17.36 8.15 1.78
N LYS A 150 16.99 7.61 0.62
CA LYS A 150 17.81 6.69 -0.19
C LYS A 150 19.05 7.36 -0.80
N GLY A 151 19.15 8.68 -0.76
CA GLY A 151 20.27 9.42 -1.33
C GLY A 151 20.21 9.57 -2.84
N PHE A 152 19.06 9.41 -3.48
CA PHE A 152 18.92 9.60 -4.92
C PHE A 152 19.06 11.08 -5.30
N GLY A 153 19.81 11.36 -6.36
CA GLY A 153 20.06 12.72 -6.84
C GLY A 153 20.63 13.63 -5.74
N MET A 154 19.97 14.76 -5.50
CA MET A 154 20.37 15.71 -4.45
C MET A 154 20.12 15.20 -3.02
N GLY A 155 19.36 14.12 -2.85
CA GLY A 155 19.10 13.49 -1.54
C GLY A 155 20.40 13.06 -0.85
N SER A 156 21.41 12.63 -1.61
CA SER A 156 22.74 12.25 -1.08
C SER A 156 23.46 13.37 -0.31
N LYS A 157 23.05 14.62 -0.51
CA LYS A 157 23.60 15.79 0.18
C LYS A 157 22.90 16.11 1.51
N VAL A 158 21.74 15.49 1.75
CA VAL A 158 20.92 15.74 2.95
C VAL A 158 21.08 14.63 3.97
N GLY A 159 21.05 13.39 3.53
CA GLY A 159 21.05 12.19 4.37
C GLY A 159 19.64 11.74 4.78
N ALA A 160 19.56 10.50 5.28
CA ALA A 160 18.32 9.88 5.71
C ALA A 160 17.83 10.43 7.07
N ILE A 161 16.51 10.49 7.26
CA ILE A 161 15.92 10.86 8.56
C ILE A 161 16.23 9.75 9.57
N PRO A 162 16.85 10.08 10.70
CA PRO A 162 17.17 9.11 11.73
C PRO A 162 15.91 8.64 12.47
N SER A 163 15.92 7.40 12.97
CA SER A 163 14.93 6.95 13.94
C SER A 163 15.04 7.71 15.25
N ALA A 164 13.97 7.66 16.07
CA ALA A 164 13.91 8.42 17.33
C ALA A 164 14.99 7.99 18.33
N VAL A 165 15.40 6.71 18.29
CA VAL A 165 16.43 6.12 19.17
C VAL A 165 17.62 5.66 18.35
N GLY A 166 18.80 6.15 18.68
CA GLY A 166 20.07 5.72 18.05
C GLY A 166 20.41 6.39 16.70
N GLY A 167 19.64 7.37 16.26
CA GLY A 167 19.87 8.06 15.01
C GLY A 167 20.81 9.28 15.13
N HIS A 168 21.49 9.61 14.03
CA HIS A 168 22.32 10.81 13.94
C HIS A 168 21.49 12.05 13.58
N ARG A 169 21.76 13.20 14.17
CA ARG A 169 21.10 14.46 13.82
C ARG A 169 21.47 14.87 12.39
N ILE A 170 20.47 15.13 11.57
CA ILE A 170 20.63 15.76 10.26
C ILE A 170 20.10 17.19 10.30
N GLN A 171 20.74 18.09 9.55
CA GLN A 171 20.26 19.46 9.39
C GLN A 171 19.40 19.54 8.14
N LEU A 172 18.09 19.67 8.34
CA LEU A 172 17.17 19.95 7.23
C LEU A 172 17.18 21.44 6.92
N SER A 173 17.57 21.79 5.69
CA SER A 173 17.47 23.16 5.21
C SER A 173 16.02 23.56 4.97
N ARG A 174 15.64 24.77 5.41
CA ARG A 174 14.34 25.36 5.09
C ARG A 174 14.22 25.86 3.66
N VAL A 175 15.34 25.92 2.96
CA VAL A 175 15.43 26.38 1.56
C VAL A 175 16.03 25.25 0.74
N GLY A 176 15.32 24.86 -0.31
CA GLY A 176 15.82 23.83 -1.23
C GLY A 176 17.09 24.32 -1.95
N THR A 177 17.98 23.38 -2.25
CA THR A 177 19.17 23.64 -3.07
C THR A 177 18.88 23.22 -4.50
N VAL A 178 19.19 24.09 -5.45
CA VAL A 178 19.15 23.79 -6.89
C VAL A 178 20.56 23.66 -7.43
N PHE A 179 20.75 22.80 -8.39
CA PHE A 179 22.04 22.69 -9.09
C PHE A 179 22.12 23.70 -10.25
N PRO A 180 23.31 24.20 -10.59
CA PRO A 180 23.50 25.05 -11.76
C PRO A 180 23.18 24.27 -13.06
N ALA A 181 22.51 24.92 -14.02
CA ALA A 181 22.16 24.32 -15.31
C ALA A 181 23.37 24.30 -16.27
N THR A 182 24.43 23.59 -15.89
CA THR A 182 25.59 23.37 -16.75
C THR A 182 25.38 22.13 -17.65
N PRO A 183 26.09 22.01 -18.76
CA PRO A 183 26.01 20.83 -19.63
C PRO A 183 26.23 19.51 -18.86
N GLU A 184 27.21 19.45 -17.96
CA GLU A 184 27.53 18.26 -17.17
C GLU A 184 26.38 17.90 -16.22
N ASN A 185 25.79 18.90 -15.58
CA ASN A 185 24.66 18.67 -14.66
C ASN A 185 23.40 18.28 -15.43
N LEU A 186 23.20 18.76 -16.65
CA LEU A 186 22.10 18.31 -17.52
C LEU A 186 22.24 16.86 -17.96
N VAL A 187 23.46 16.39 -18.23
CA VAL A 187 23.73 14.97 -18.49
C VAL A 187 23.33 14.12 -17.27
N ARG A 188 23.81 14.46 -16.08
CA ARG A 188 23.46 13.78 -14.84
C ARG A 188 21.96 13.79 -14.56
N TRP A 189 21.29 14.90 -14.84
CA TRP A 189 19.82 15.01 -14.73
C TRP A 189 19.10 14.02 -15.65
N ARG A 190 19.53 13.91 -16.91
CA ARG A 190 18.96 12.95 -17.87
C ARG A 190 19.19 11.50 -17.46
N GLU A 191 20.33 11.19 -16.87
CA GLU A 191 20.61 9.86 -16.32
C GLU A 191 19.64 9.54 -15.17
N TRP A 192 19.43 10.47 -14.23
CA TRP A 192 18.44 10.29 -13.18
C TRP A 192 17.02 10.12 -13.71
N LEU A 193 16.63 10.84 -14.72
CA LEU A 193 15.33 10.67 -15.38
C LEU A 193 15.15 9.26 -15.98
N ARG A 194 16.21 8.64 -16.49
CA ARG A 194 16.16 7.25 -16.98
C ARG A 194 15.86 6.28 -15.82
N TYR A 195 16.49 6.46 -14.68
CA TYR A 195 16.17 5.67 -13.48
C TYR A 195 14.72 5.86 -13.05
N VAL A 196 14.24 7.09 -13.00
CA VAL A 196 12.84 7.38 -12.65
C VAL A 196 11.88 6.71 -13.65
N HIS A 197 12.13 6.80 -14.94
CA HIS A 197 11.32 6.11 -15.96
C HIS A 197 11.34 4.60 -15.79
N ALA A 198 12.51 4.01 -15.57
CA ALA A 198 12.63 2.57 -15.36
C ALA A 198 11.86 2.13 -14.10
N ASP A 199 12.01 2.84 -13.00
CA ASP A 199 11.29 2.57 -11.75
C ASP A 199 9.78 2.69 -11.94
N GLN A 200 9.29 3.77 -12.55
CA GLN A 200 7.86 4.01 -12.71
C GLN A 200 7.18 3.05 -13.70
N VAL A 201 7.85 2.67 -14.77
CA VAL A 201 7.26 1.81 -15.81
C VAL A 201 7.47 0.34 -15.49
N TRP A 202 8.73 -0.08 -15.27
CA TRP A 202 9.07 -1.50 -15.13
C TRP A 202 8.91 -2.04 -13.70
N VAL A 203 9.01 -1.19 -12.69
CA VAL A 203 8.79 -1.62 -11.31
C VAL A 203 7.37 -1.29 -10.87
N TRP A 204 7.05 0.00 -10.76
CA TRP A 204 5.78 0.40 -10.18
C TRP A 204 4.57 -0.01 -11.03
N ALA A 205 4.50 0.36 -12.31
CA ALA A 205 3.32 0.09 -13.13
C ALA A 205 3.12 -1.41 -13.37
N LEU A 206 4.21 -2.16 -13.64
CA LEU A 206 4.13 -3.61 -13.84
C LEU A 206 3.65 -4.33 -12.57
N PHE A 207 4.22 -4.03 -11.40
CA PHE A 207 3.82 -4.69 -10.16
C PHE A 207 2.43 -4.26 -9.68
N CYS A 208 2.02 -3.02 -9.92
CA CYS A 208 0.62 -2.61 -9.69
C CYS A 208 -0.34 -3.40 -10.58
N PHE A 209 -0.02 -3.54 -11.87
CA PHE A 209 -0.84 -4.33 -12.78
C PHE A 209 -0.91 -5.80 -12.35
N LEU A 210 0.23 -6.43 -12.05
CA LEU A 210 0.27 -7.83 -11.59
C LEU A 210 -0.51 -8.03 -10.29
N GLY A 211 -0.37 -7.12 -9.33
CA GLY A 211 -1.11 -7.18 -8.07
C GLY A 211 -2.62 -7.07 -8.27
N MET A 212 -3.08 -6.14 -9.10
CA MET A 212 -4.49 -6.04 -9.47
C MET A 212 -4.96 -7.27 -10.24
N PHE A 213 -4.20 -7.68 -11.25
CA PHE A 213 -4.52 -8.82 -12.10
C PHE A 213 -4.71 -10.10 -11.29
N LEU A 214 -3.76 -10.46 -10.42
CA LEU A 214 -3.84 -11.68 -9.62
C LEU A 214 -5.03 -11.68 -8.65
N ASN A 215 -5.34 -10.55 -8.03
CA ASN A 215 -6.51 -10.44 -7.15
C ASN A 215 -7.82 -10.54 -7.92
N VAL A 216 -7.96 -9.87 -9.07
CA VAL A 216 -9.15 -9.92 -9.91
C VAL A 216 -9.32 -11.31 -10.50
N ASN A 217 -8.25 -11.92 -11.02
CA ASN A 217 -8.25 -13.25 -11.60
C ASN A 217 -8.73 -14.30 -10.60
N LEU A 218 -8.22 -14.24 -9.35
CA LEU A 218 -8.66 -15.13 -8.28
C LEU A 218 -10.13 -14.87 -7.92
N ALA A 219 -10.50 -13.59 -7.67
CA ALA A 219 -11.85 -13.24 -7.25
C ALA A 219 -12.90 -13.68 -8.29
N THR A 220 -12.68 -13.39 -9.56
CA THR A 220 -13.64 -13.74 -10.64
C THR A 220 -13.71 -15.22 -10.92
N ALA A 221 -12.67 -15.99 -10.58
CA ALA A 221 -12.66 -17.45 -10.74
C ALA A 221 -13.39 -18.19 -9.61
N ILE A 222 -13.32 -17.68 -8.37
CA ILE A 222 -13.79 -18.44 -7.19
C ILE A 222 -15.04 -17.86 -6.54
N VAL A 223 -15.30 -16.55 -6.68
CA VAL A 223 -16.49 -15.91 -6.10
C VAL A 223 -17.65 -15.98 -7.10
N PRO A 224 -18.83 -16.54 -6.74
CA PRO A 224 -19.96 -16.62 -7.64
C PRO A 224 -20.44 -15.27 -8.14
N HIS A 225 -20.86 -15.20 -9.40
CA HIS A 225 -21.46 -13.99 -9.96
C HIS A 225 -22.70 -13.57 -9.18
N GLY A 226 -22.84 -12.27 -8.91
CA GLY A 226 -23.98 -11.72 -8.17
C GLY A 226 -23.83 -11.78 -6.65
N THR A 227 -22.70 -12.25 -6.13
CA THR A 227 -22.40 -12.15 -4.69
C THR A 227 -22.30 -10.69 -4.28
N ASP A 228 -23.10 -10.29 -3.29
CA ASP A 228 -23.05 -8.93 -2.74
C ASP A 228 -21.82 -8.78 -1.83
N LEU A 229 -20.81 -8.09 -2.34
CA LEU A 229 -19.54 -7.87 -1.64
C LEU A 229 -19.61 -6.55 -0.88
N GLN A 230 -20.04 -6.60 0.39
CA GLN A 230 -20.17 -5.38 1.20
C GLN A 230 -19.06 -5.23 2.24
N GLY A 231 -18.51 -4.02 2.34
CA GLY A 231 -17.65 -3.57 3.41
C GLY A 231 -16.39 -4.40 3.62
N LEU A 232 -15.99 -4.55 4.88
CA LEU A 232 -14.80 -5.33 5.28
C LEU A 232 -14.90 -6.82 4.98
N ALA A 233 -16.12 -7.33 4.78
CA ALA A 233 -16.35 -8.72 4.44
C ALA A 233 -15.89 -9.08 3.02
N ALA A 234 -15.70 -8.10 2.13
CA ALA A 234 -15.31 -8.36 0.74
C ALA A 234 -14.03 -9.22 0.64
N GLY A 235 -13.02 -8.94 1.45
CA GLY A 235 -11.79 -9.74 1.51
C GLY A 235 -11.98 -11.13 2.10
N ALA A 236 -13.00 -11.33 2.94
CA ALA A 236 -13.29 -12.61 3.56
C ALA A 236 -14.00 -13.59 2.60
N TYR A 237 -14.66 -13.11 1.55
CA TYR A 237 -15.30 -14.01 0.57
C TYR A 237 -14.28 -14.91 -0.13
N GLN A 238 -13.14 -14.37 -0.54
CA GLN A 238 -12.08 -15.19 -1.12
C GLN A 238 -11.58 -16.24 -0.12
N ALA A 239 -11.39 -15.87 1.14
CA ALA A 239 -11.01 -16.81 2.19
C ALA A 239 -12.06 -17.90 2.40
N GLN A 240 -13.33 -17.55 2.39
CA GLN A 240 -14.44 -18.46 2.54
C GLN A 240 -14.47 -19.52 1.42
N TYR A 241 -14.37 -19.09 0.17
CA TYR A 241 -14.41 -20.03 -0.96
C TYR A 241 -13.15 -20.91 -1.03
N LEU A 242 -11.96 -20.36 -0.77
CA LEU A 242 -10.75 -21.16 -0.70
C LEU A 242 -10.77 -22.14 0.48
N SER A 243 -11.41 -21.80 1.59
CA SER A 243 -11.55 -22.70 2.75
C SER A 243 -12.44 -23.92 2.49
N LEU A 244 -13.31 -23.88 1.48
CA LEU A 244 -14.07 -25.05 1.03
C LEU A 244 -13.16 -26.12 0.41
N ILE A 245 -12.02 -25.72 -0.15
CA ILE A 245 -11.04 -26.64 -0.71
C ILE A 245 -10.15 -27.20 0.40
N TRP A 246 -9.67 -26.32 1.28
CA TRP A 246 -8.88 -26.68 2.46
C TRP A 246 -9.08 -25.65 3.57
N PRO A 247 -9.54 -26.06 4.77
CA PRO A 247 -9.86 -25.11 5.85
C PRO A 247 -8.75 -24.16 6.24
N GLY A 248 -7.47 -24.57 6.08
CA GLY A 248 -6.32 -23.73 6.36
C GLY A 248 -6.23 -22.48 5.47
N PHE A 249 -6.87 -22.47 4.30
CA PHE A 249 -6.90 -21.29 3.43
C PHE A 249 -7.68 -20.11 4.01
N TRP A 250 -8.62 -20.34 4.93
CA TRP A 250 -9.24 -19.26 5.69
C TRP A 250 -8.16 -18.41 6.38
N PHE A 251 -7.33 -19.06 7.19
CA PHE A 251 -6.25 -18.38 7.91
C PHE A 251 -5.23 -17.75 6.95
N LEU A 252 -4.73 -18.51 5.98
CA LEU A 252 -3.69 -18.05 5.07
C LEU A 252 -4.12 -16.84 4.23
N THR A 253 -5.35 -16.83 3.74
CA THR A 253 -5.87 -15.74 2.91
C THR A 253 -6.07 -14.46 3.73
N LEU A 254 -6.68 -14.58 4.91
CA LEU A 254 -6.87 -13.42 5.78
C LEU A 254 -5.53 -12.93 6.36
N PHE A 255 -4.63 -13.82 6.72
CA PHE A 255 -3.31 -13.43 7.20
C PHE A 255 -2.48 -12.74 6.10
N ASN A 256 -2.61 -13.17 4.85
CA ASN A 256 -2.04 -12.45 3.71
C ASN A 256 -2.63 -11.04 3.56
N GLY A 257 -3.96 -10.90 3.68
CA GLY A 257 -4.64 -9.60 3.69
C GLY A 257 -4.21 -8.71 4.87
N PHE A 258 -4.01 -9.30 6.04
CA PHE A 258 -3.47 -8.60 7.21
C PHE A 258 -2.11 -7.96 6.92
N TRP A 259 -1.18 -8.67 6.29
CA TRP A 259 0.13 -8.13 5.94
C TRP A 259 0.05 -6.90 5.05
N ILE A 260 -0.86 -6.90 4.07
CA ILE A 260 -1.10 -5.75 3.18
C ILE A 260 -1.57 -4.54 4.01
N LEU A 261 -2.55 -4.74 4.89
CA LEU A 261 -3.11 -3.68 5.71
C LEU A 261 -2.14 -3.19 6.79
N PHE A 262 -1.39 -4.08 7.40
CA PHE A 262 -0.41 -3.75 8.44
C PHE A 262 0.73 -2.87 7.91
N LYS A 263 1.16 -3.08 6.66
CA LYS A 263 2.18 -2.23 6.03
C LYS A 263 1.71 -0.80 5.81
N THR A 264 0.42 -0.58 5.59
CA THR A 264 -0.13 0.73 5.24
C THR A 264 -0.37 1.63 6.46
N GLN A 265 -0.15 1.15 7.66
CA GLN A 265 -0.19 1.90 8.93
C GLN A 265 1.12 2.64 9.15
#